data_7e9cafb9361e80ae35884c02b3134072
#
_entry.id   7e9cafb9361e80ae35884c02b3134072
#
_cell.length_a   1.000
_cell.length_b   1.000
_cell.length_c   1.000
_cell.angle_alpha   90.00
_cell.angle_beta   90.00
_cell.angle_gamma   90.00
#
_symmetry.space_group_name_H-M   'P 1'
#
loop_
_entity.id
_entity.type
_entity.pdbx_description
1 polymer ?
#
loop_
_entity_poly.entity_id
_entity_poly.type
_entity_poly.pdbx_seq_one_letter_code
_entity_poly.pdbx_strand_id
1 'polypeptide(L)'
;IADPPAQHPLTGENLVIDCFRGTPSTIDGDLSDWNLDAMTPAILDVEEQLNSGQASWDGPDDLSGKFYMLWDDENIYMAVIVKDDKLSQNKTGGDIWNADAVEIFFSTLNAVADHSEHYQYGFNANNQKWNWCNMDGAGSVEPAYLQIAATATADGYICEASVEYAMMPALDFSAGN
;
A
#
# COMPACT_ATOMS: atom_id res chain seq x y z
N ILE A 1 -19.71 -4.31 -15.50
CA ILE A 1 -18.72 -3.56 -14.74
C ILE A 1 -19.53 -2.51 -14.00
N ALA A 2 -19.63 -2.61 -12.68
CA ALA A 2 -20.25 -1.56 -11.88
C ALA A 2 -19.35 -0.32 -11.95
N ASP A 3 -19.96 0.85 -12.11
CA ASP A 3 -19.21 2.09 -11.94
C ASP A 3 -18.53 2.08 -10.58
N PRO A 4 -17.25 2.48 -10.49
CA PRO A 4 -16.58 2.57 -9.21
C PRO A 4 -17.37 3.50 -8.29
N PRO A 5 -17.47 3.19 -7.00
CA PRO A 5 -18.13 4.07 -6.07
C PRO A 5 -17.43 5.42 -6.08
N ALA A 6 -18.16 6.44 -6.49
CA ALA A 6 -17.65 7.82 -6.56
C ALA A 6 -17.47 8.44 -5.18
N GLN A 7 -17.28 7.65 -4.10
CA GLN A 7 -17.38 8.15 -2.75
C GLN A 7 -16.24 7.75 -1.85
N HIS A 8 -15.82 8.69 -1.12
CA HIS A 8 -14.80 8.74 -0.12
C HIS A 8 -15.17 7.91 1.13
N PRO A 9 -14.23 7.16 1.75
CA PRO A 9 -14.48 6.23 2.84
C PRO A 9 -15.10 6.85 4.11
N LEU A 10 -15.11 8.15 4.24
CA LEU A 10 -15.53 8.85 5.47
C LEU A 10 -17.00 9.16 5.55
N THR A 11 -17.76 8.83 4.53
CA THR A 11 -19.23 8.96 4.56
C THR A 11 -19.93 7.71 5.10
N GLY A 12 -19.18 6.74 5.63
CA GLY A 12 -19.70 5.45 6.09
C GLY A 12 -19.81 4.40 4.99
N GLU A 13 -19.38 4.72 3.77
CA GLU A 13 -19.25 3.77 2.67
C GLU A 13 -17.82 3.26 2.61
N ASN A 14 -17.65 1.96 2.38
CA ASN A 14 -16.32 1.38 2.21
C ASN A 14 -15.70 1.88 0.89
N LEU A 15 -14.48 2.35 0.95
CA LEU A 15 -13.70 2.57 -0.26
C LEU A 15 -13.44 1.23 -0.92
N VAL A 16 -13.90 1.08 -2.15
CA VAL A 16 -13.64 -0.10 -2.97
C VAL A 16 -12.73 0.33 -4.10
N ILE A 17 -11.60 -0.34 -4.22
CA ILE A 17 -10.75 -0.22 -5.40
C ILE A 17 -10.86 -1.51 -6.22
N ASP A 18 -10.84 -1.36 -7.53
CA ASP A 18 -10.78 -2.51 -8.41
C ASP A 18 -9.35 -3.03 -8.46
N CYS A 19 -9.16 -4.26 -8.02
CA CYS A 19 -7.91 -4.98 -8.21
C CYS A 19 -7.99 -5.78 -9.50
N PHE A 20 -7.33 -5.33 -10.54
CA PHE A 20 -7.39 -5.94 -11.86
C PHE A 20 -6.42 -7.10 -11.98
N ARG A 21 -6.78 -8.09 -12.80
CA ARG A 21 -5.84 -9.13 -13.16
C ARG A 21 -4.81 -8.59 -14.15
N GLY A 22 -3.55 -8.64 -13.77
CA GLY A 22 -2.41 -8.18 -14.55
C GLY A 22 -1.11 -8.37 -13.79
N THR A 23 -0.02 -8.42 -14.52
CA THR A 23 1.32 -8.57 -13.98
C THR A 23 2.18 -7.44 -14.54
N PRO A 24 2.78 -6.56 -13.71
CA PRO A 24 3.80 -5.64 -14.18
C PRO A 24 5.00 -6.44 -14.71
N SER A 25 5.72 -5.89 -15.67
CA SER A 25 6.88 -6.59 -16.26
C SER A 25 8.02 -6.73 -15.27
N THR A 26 8.18 -5.73 -14.41
CA THR A 26 9.24 -5.66 -13.39
C THR A 26 8.72 -4.91 -12.16
N ILE A 27 9.38 -5.08 -11.03
CA ILE A 27 9.25 -4.22 -9.86
C ILE A 27 10.51 -3.37 -9.81
N ASP A 28 10.48 -2.21 -10.44
CA ASP A 28 11.67 -1.36 -10.66
C ASP A 28 11.48 0.12 -10.27
N GLY A 29 10.26 0.49 -9.82
CA GLY A 29 9.91 1.87 -9.43
C GLY A 29 9.55 2.76 -10.61
N ASP A 30 9.28 2.16 -11.78
CA ASP A 30 8.74 2.82 -12.97
C ASP A 30 7.38 2.21 -13.33
N LEU A 31 6.33 3.00 -13.26
CA LEU A 31 4.96 2.55 -13.51
C LEU A 31 4.57 2.56 -15.00
N SER A 32 5.51 2.68 -15.92
CA SER A 32 5.22 2.73 -17.37
C SER A 32 4.65 1.42 -17.93
N ASP A 33 4.88 0.30 -17.23
CA ASP A 33 4.32 -1.02 -17.55
C ASP A 33 2.98 -1.31 -16.85
N TRP A 34 2.53 -0.39 -15.97
CA TRP A 34 1.20 -0.40 -15.40
C TRP A 34 0.23 0.36 -16.31
N ASN A 35 -0.86 -0.22 -16.70
CA ASN A 35 -1.89 0.48 -17.47
C ASN A 35 -2.76 1.38 -16.59
N LEU A 36 -2.14 2.39 -15.94
CA LEU A 36 -2.78 3.25 -14.95
C LEU A 36 -4.01 3.98 -15.48
N ASP A 37 -4.04 4.33 -16.78
CA ASP A 37 -5.19 5.01 -17.39
C ASP A 37 -6.47 4.15 -17.42
N ALA A 38 -6.32 2.84 -17.30
CA ALA A 38 -7.44 1.91 -17.24
C ALA A 38 -7.81 1.51 -15.80
N MET A 39 -7.12 2.06 -14.79
CA MET A 39 -7.27 1.69 -13.38
C MET A 39 -7.86 2.85 -12.58
N THR A 40 -8.68 2.53 -11.58
CA THR A 40 -9.16 3.50 -10.60
C THR A 40 -8.35 3.36 -9.31
N PRO A 41 -7.58 4.39 -8.92
CA PRO A 41 -6.82 4.35 -7.67
C PRO A 41 -7.70 4.55 -6.45
N ALA A 42 -7.24 4.07 -5.29
CA ALA A 42 -7.61 4.69 -4.04
C ALA A 42 -6.85 6.01 -3.90
N ILE A 43 -7.54 7.07 -3.51
CA ILE A 43 -6.96 8.41 -3.36
C ILE A 43 -7.01 8.82 -1.90
N LEU A 44 -5.86 9.27 -1.39
CA LEU A 44 -5.69 9.80 -0.05
C LEU A 44 -5.24 11.27 -0.18
N ASP A 45 -6.18 12.21 -0.09
CA ASP A 45 -5.93 13.64 -0.36
C ASP A 45 -6.81 14.62 0.43
N VAL A 46 -7.53 14.13 1.45
CA VAL A 46 -8.42 14.97 2.27
C VAL A 46 -8.17 14.77 3.76
N GLU A 47 -8.38 15.84 4.54
CA GLU A 47 -8.11 15.89 6.00
C GLU A 47 -8.82 14.77 6.77
N GLU A 48 -10.00 14.41 6.35
CA GLU A 48 -10.81 13.38 7.01
C GLU A 48 -10.21 11.96 6.92
N GLN A 49 -9.26 11.72 6.02
CA GLN A 49 -8.52 10.46 5.92
C GLN A 49 -7.36 10.36 6.91
N LEU A 50 -7.01 11.46 7.56
CA LEU A 50 -5.90 11.48 8.50
C LEU A 50 -6.30 10.84 9.83
N ASN A 51 -5.58 9.81 10.22
CA ASN A 51 -5.73 9.20 11.55
C ASN A 51 -5.08 10.07 12.64
N SER A 52 -4.03 10.83 12.28
CA SER A 52 -3.31 11.74 13.19
C SER A 52 -2.60 12.82 12.37
N GLY A 53 -2.10 13.85 13.03
CA GLY A 53 -1.31 14.88 12.36
C GLY A 53 -2.11 15.98 11.66
N GLN A 54 -3.44 16.03 11.81
CA GLN A 54 -4.31 16.99 11.16
C GLN A 54 -3.86 18.43 11.34
N ALA A 55 -3.31 18.77 12.51
CA ALA A 55 -2.87 20.13 12.81
C ALA A 55 -1.60 20.58 12.04
N SER A 56 -0.90 19.64 11.41
CA SER A 56 0.33 19.89 10.66
C SER A 56 0.18 19.64 9.15
N TRP A 57 -0.91 19.03 8.72
CA TRP A 57 -1.18 18.79 7.31
C TRP A 57 -1.73 20.07 6.65
N ASP A 58 -1.10 20.52 5.59
CA ASP A 58 -1.44 21.77 4.87
C ASP A 58 -2.03 21.51 3.47
N GLY A 59 -2.65 20.36 3.31
CA GLY A 59 -3.35 19.98 2.09
C GLY A 59 -2.63 18.93 1.24
N PRO A 60 -3.21 18.56 0.08
CA PRO A 60 -2.69 17.46 -0.75
C PRO A 60 -1.32 17.73 -1.40
N ASP A 61 -0.83 18.97 -1.34
CA ASP A 61 0.52 19.31 -1.78
C ASP A 61 1.57 19.01 -0.70
N ASP A 62 1.19 19.02 0.58
CA ASP A 62 2.01 18.63 1.72
C ASP A 62 2.15 17.10 1.79
N LEU A 63 1.02 16.38 1.79
CA LEU A 63 1.01 14.92 1.74
C LEU A 63 -0.26 14.40 1.08
N SER A 64 -0.09 13.59 0.06
CA SER A 64 -1.19 12.84 -0.58
C SER A 64 -0.68 11.57 -1.24
N GLY A 65 -1.59 10.68 -1.58
CA GLY A 65 -1.25 9.40 -2.20
C GLY A 65 -2.29 8.87 -3.16
N LYS A 66 -1.82 8.11 -4.15
CA LYS A 66 -2.64 7.26 -5.01
C LYS A 66 -2.14 5.85 -4.92
N PHE A 67 -3.05 4.93 -4.68
CA PHE A 67 -2.75 3.51 -4.53
C PHE A 67 -3.47 2.70 -5.60
N TYR A 68 -2.74 1.80 -6.25
CA TYR A 68 -3.22 0.89 -7.28
C TYR A 68 -2.87 -0.54 -6.92
N MET A 69 -3.70 -1.49 -7.36
CA MET A 69 -3.46 -2.93 -7.16
C MET A 69 -3.67 -3.71 -8.45
N LEU A 70 -2.80 -4.71 -8.65
CA LEU A 70 -2.96 -5.77 -9.63
C LEU A 70 -2.77 -7.12 -8.96
N TRP A 71 -3.22 -8.17 -9.60
CA TRP A 71 -3.01 -9.54 -9.16
C TRP A 71 -2.83 -10.50 -10.33
N ASP A 72 -2.10 -11.58 -10.10
CA ASP A 72 -2.03 -12.73 -11.00
C ASP A 72 -2.27 -14.04 -10.22
N ASP A 73 -1.85 -15.17 -10.76
CA ASP A 73 -2.09 -16.47 -10.13
C ASP A 73 -1.15 -16.74 -8.93
N GLU A 74 -0.11 -15.94 -8.72
CA GLU A 74 0.91 -16.15 -7.69
C GLU A 74 1.08 -14.95 -6.75
N ASN A 75 0.83 -13.72 -7.23
CA ASN A 75 1.19 -12.51 -6.52
C ASN A 75 0.06 -11.48 -6.48
N ILE A 76 0.12 -10.63 -5.47
CA ILE A 76 -0.51 -9.32 -5.47
C ILE A 76 0.56 -8.25 -5.69
N TYR A 77 0.24 -7.26 -6.52
CA TYR A 77 1.11 -6.15 -6.87
C TYR A 77 0.50 -4.85 -6.41
N MET A 78 1.34 -3.95 -5.96
CA MET A 78 0.94 -2.65 -5.41
C MET A 78 1.80 -1.56 -6.02
N ALA A 79 1.17 -0.48 -6.46
CA ALA A 79 1.86 0.73 -6.88
C ALA A 79 1.31 1.91 -6.08
N VAL A 80 2.20 2.70 -5.51
CA VAL A 80 1.87 3.88 -4.73
C VAL A 80 2.60 5.08 -5.28
N ILE A 81 1.86 6.12 -5.61
CA ILE A 81 2.41 7.42 -5.97
C ILE A 81 2.17 8.35 -4.78
N VAL A 82 3.23 8.77 -4.13
CA VAL A 82 3.18 9.68 -2.99
C VAL A 82 3.65 11.06 -3.42
N LYS A 83 2.89 12.08 -3.07
CA LYS A 83 3.31 13.46 -3.09
C LYS A 83 3.60 13.91 -1.66
N ASP A 84 4.77 14.51 -1.45
CA ASP A 84 5.26 14.90 -0.13
C ASP A 84 6.29 16.03 -0.32
N ASP A 85 6.06 17.17 0.30
CA ASP A 85 6.93 18.35 0.18
C ASP A 85 8.18 18.26 1.07
N LYS A 86 8.22 17.31 2.03
CA LYS A 86 9.31 17.17 3.02
C LYS A 86 9.65 15.74 3.38
N LEU A 87 10.28 15.02 2.47
CA LEU A 87 10.68 13.64 2.71
C LEU A 87 11.59 13.47 3.94
N SER A 88 11.14 12.65 4.88
CA SER A 88 11.88 12.24 6.06
C SER A 88 12.17 10.73 6.02
N GLN A 89 13.37 10.34 5.63
CA GLN A 89 13.80 8.97 5.43
C GLN A 89 14.93 8.55 6.38
N ASN A 90 14.83 8.97 7.64
CA ASN A 90 15.90 8.81 8.64
C ASN A 90 15.77 7.61 9.57
N LYS A 91 14.79 6.73 9.29
CA LYS A 91 14.53 5.51 10.08
C LYS A 91 14.85 4.27 9.28
N THR A 92 15.13 3.18 9.98
CA THR A 92 15.50 1.89 9.37
C THR A 92 14.86 0.71 10.10
N GLY A 93 14.74 -0.43 9.42
CA GLY A 93 14.20 -1.65 10.00
C GLY A 93 12.78 -1.48 10.51
N GLY A 94 12.49 -2.03 11.67
CA GLY A 94 11.16 -1.95 12.26
C GLY A 94 10.69 -0.54 12.65
N ASP A 95 11.56 0.47 12.55
CA ASP A 95 11.22 1.86 12.88
C ASP A 95 10.87 2.71 11.66
N ILE A 96 10.82 2.16 10.44
CA ILE A 96 10.52 2.94 9.22
C ILE A 96 9.14 3.63 9.28
N TRP A 97 8.20 3.10 10.03
CA TRP A 97 6.87 3.69 10.26
C TRP A 97 6.92 5.07 10.97
N ASN A 98 8.02 5.40 11.64
CA ASN A 98 8.26 6.70 12.29
C ASN A 98 8.86 7.75 11.33
N ALA A 99 8.83 7.50 10.03
CA ALA A 99 9.26 8.37 8.96
C ALA A 99 8.28 8.20 7.79
N ASP A 100 8.56 8.78 6.63
CA ASP A 100 7.68 8.61 5.48
C ASP A 100 7.78 7.17 4.96
N ALA A 101 6.67 6.47 5.08
CA ALA A 101 6.54 5.09 4.64
C ALA A 101 5.12 4.80 4.17
N VAL A 102 5.00 3.82 3.33
CA VAL A 102 3.73 3.21 2.97
C VAL A 102 3.54 1.98 3.85
N GLU A 103 2.39 1.87 4.48
CA GLU A 103 1.98 0.66 5.19
C GLU A 103 0.73 0.07 4.56
N ILE A 104 0.71 -1.25 4.41
CA ILE A 104 -0.44 -1.97 3.90
C ILE A 104 -0.78 -3.14 4.83
N PHE A 105 -2.08 -3.36 4.97
CA PHE A 105 -2.62 -4.41 5.82
C PHE A 105 -3.48 -5.34 4.97
N PHE A 106 -3.22 -6.64 5.07
CA PHE A 106 -4.06 -7.68 4.52
C PHE A 106 -4.68 -8.46 5.67
N SER A 107 -5.99 -8.57 5.71
CA SER A 107 -6.70 -9.22 6.80
C SER A 107 -7.97 -9.95 6.32
N THR A 108 -8.52 -10.80 7.16
CA THR A 108 -9.83 -11.39 6.93
C THR A 108 -10.95 -10.36 7.08
N LEU A 109 -12.11 -10.61 6.49
CA LEU A 109 -13.27 -9.69 6.52
C LEU A 109 -13.75 -9.32 7.93
N ASN A 110 -13.46 -10.13 8.92
CA ASN A 110 -13.88 -9.91 10.31
C ASN A 110 -12.69 -9.66 11.24
N ALA A 111 -11.56 -9.23 10.71
CA ALA A 111 -10.40 -8.93 11.51
C ALA A 111 -10.73 -7.91 12.61
N VAL A 112 -10.33 -8.22 13.82
CA VAL A 112 -10.39 -7.28 14.94
C VAL A 112 -9.07 -6.50 15.01
N ALA A 113 -9.03 -5.44 15.79
CA ALA A 113 -7.83 -4.61 15.96
C ALA A 113 -6.69 -5.31 16.73
N ASP A 114 -6.54 -6.62 16.52
CA ASP A 114 -5.50 -7.46 17.08
C ASP A 114 -4.50 -7.80 15.97
N HIS A 115 -3.23 -7.60 16.23
CA HIS A 115 -2.13 -7.89 15.30
C HIS A 115 -2.06 -9.36 14.85
N SER A 116 -2.75 -10.27 15.53
CA SER A 116 -2.85 -11.69 15.16
C SER A 116 -3.73 -11.96 13.94
N GLU A 117 -4.50 -10.98 13.47
CA GLU A 117 -5.51 -11.16 12.42
C GLU A 117 -5.16 -10.46 11.10
N HIS A 118 -3.93 -10.00 10.93
CA HIS A 118 -3.49 -9.38 9.69
C HIS A 118 -2.01 -9.62 9.40
N TYR A 119 -1.65 -9.35 8.14
CA TYR A 119 -0.27 -9.19 7.69
C TYR A 119 -0.03 -7.70 7.49
N GLN A 120 1.02 -7.16 8.10
CA GLN A 120 1.34 -5.74 8.02
C GLN A 120 2.71 -5.56 7.40
N TYR A 121 2.75 -4.98 6.23
CA TYR A 121 3.97 -4.67 5.50
C TYR A 121 4.17 -3.16 5.40
N GLY A 122 5.42 -2.73 5.53
CA GLY A 122 5.82 -1.35 5.26
C GLY A 122 6.98 -1.29 4.30
N PHE A 123 7.04 -0.22 3.52
CA PHE A 123 8.14 0.09 2.62
C PHE A 123 8.25 1.60 2.38
N ASN A 124 9.42 2.06 1.95
CA ASN A 124 9.68 3.48 1.81
C ASN A 124 10.54 3.84 0.58
N ALA A 125 10.71 5.14 0.35
CA ALA A 125 11.47 5.68 -0.78
C ALA A 125 12.97 5.30 -0.79
N ASN A 126 13.52 4.81 0.31
CA ASN A 126 14.88 4.29 0.41
C ASN A 126 15.00 2.79 0.12
N ASN A 127 13.97 2.19 -0.45
CA ASN A 127 13.91 0.74 -0.70
C ASN A 127 14.07 -0.11 0.56
N GLN A 128 13.66 0.40 1.71
CA GLN A 128 13.59 -0.35 2.94
C GLN A 128 12.19 -0.96 3.08
N LYS A 129 12.13 -2.13 3.68
CA LYS A 129 10.89 -2.86 3.90
C LYS A 129 10.88 -3.54 5.25
N TRP A 130 9.70 -3.73 5.82
CA TRP A 130 9.52 -4.42 7.08
C TRP A 130 8.16 -5.10 7.17
N ASN A 131 8.10 -6.18 7.93
CA ASN A 131 6.87 -6.84 8.35
C ASN A 131 6.78 -6.73 9.88
N TRP A 132 5.71 -6.11 10.40
CA TRP A 132 5.51 -6.02 11.85
C TRP A 132 4.59 -7.10 12.39
N CYS A 133 3.60 -7.48 11.61
CA CYS A 133 2.58 -8.42 12.01
C CYS A 133 2.37 -9.45 10.91
N ASN A 134 2.29 -10.68 11.34
CA ASN A 134 1.99 -11.81 10.46
C ASN A 134 1.10 -12.77 11.25
N MET A 135 -0.13 -12.96 10.80
CA MET A 135 -1.12 -13.80 11.49
C MET A 135 -0.70 -15.27 11.62
N ASP A 136 0.31 -15.71 10.86
CA ASP A 136 0.93 -17.03 11.01
C ASP A 136 2.02 -17.08 12.07
N GLY A 137 2.27 -15.97 12.76
CA GLY A 137 3.22 -15.89 13.87
C GLY A 137 4.68 -15.79 13.45
N ALA A 138 4.98 -15.37 12.23
CA ALA A 138 6.37 -15.22 11.74
C ALA A 138 7.15 -14.09 12.45
N GLY A 139 6.47 -13.23 13.18
CA GLY A 139 7.08 -12.14 13.94
C GLY A 139 7.53 -10.95 13.08
N SER A 140 8.17 -9.99 13.73
CA SER A 140 8.61 -8.74 13.10
C SER A 140 10.00 -8.93 12.46
N VAL A 141 10.06 -8.88 11.13
CA VAL A 141 11.28 -9.16 10.35
C VAL A 141 11.32 -8.33 9.05
N GLU A 142 12.50 -8.23 8.45
CA GLU A 142 12.61 -7.82 7.06
C GLU A 142 12.20 -8.98 6.13
N PRO A 143 11.08 -8.85 5.37
CA PRO A 143 10.54 -9.95 4.59
C PRO A 143 11.29 -10.11 3.26
N ALA A 144 12.02 -11.20 3.09
CA ALA A 144 12.76 -11.48 1.84
C ALA A 144 11.82 -11.67 0.63
N TYR A 145 10.60 -12.14 0.88
CA TYR A 145 9.58 -12.44 -0.13
C TYR A 145 8.78 -11.21 -0.61
N LEU A 146 8.79 -10.11 0.12
CA LEU A 146 8.25 -8.83 -0.34
C LEU A 146 9.28 -8.18 -1.25
N GLN A 147 8.98 -8.08 -2.53
CA GLN A 147 9.81 -7.30 -3.45
C GLN A 147 9.34 -5.85 -3.44
N ILE A 148 10.26 -4.92 -3.48
CA ILE A 148 9.97 -3.50 -3.57
C ILE A 148 10.95 -2.80 -4.49
N ALA A 149 10.50 -1.74 -5.12
CA ALA A 149 11.33 -0.75 -5.77
C ALA A 149 10.72 0.64 -5.58
N ALA A 150 11.57 1.62 -5.31
CA ALA A 150 11.13 2.99 -5.14
C ALA A 150 12.00 3.95 -5.94
N THR A 151 11.36 4.97 -6.52
CA THR A 151 12.00 6.03 -7.30
C THR A 151 11.52 7.38 -6.81
N ALA A 152 12.46 8.28 -6.51
CA ALA A 152 12.15 9.66 -6.15
C ALA A 152 11.60 10.41 -7.36
N THR A 153 10.60 11.25 -7.14
CA THR A 153 10.05 12.19 -8.12
C THR A 153 10.42 13.63 -7.76
N ALA A 154 9.93 14.59 -8.51
CA ALA A 154 10.20 15.99 -8.24
C ALA A 154 9.51 16.50 -6.95
N ASP A 155 8.41 15.86 -6.56
CA ASP A 155 7.51 16.27 -5.49
C ASP A 155 7.06 15.10 -4.60
N GLY A 156 7.89 14.06 -4.49
CA GLY A 156 7.59 12.90 -3.67
C GLY A 156 8.32 11.63 -4.15
N TYR A 157 7.59 10.52 -4.25
CA TYR A 157 8.16 9.24 -4.70
C TYR A 157 7.11 8.28 -5.24
N ILE A 158 7.58 7.30 -5.98
CA ILE A 158 6.79 6.14 -6.42
C ILE A 158 7.36 4.92 -5.69
N CYS A 159 6.50 4.06 -5.21
CA CYS A 159 6.86 2.72 -4.76
C CYS A 159 6.06 1.66 -5.52
N GLU A 160 6.74 0.62 -5.94
CA GLU A 160 6.15 -0.63 -6.36
C GLU A 160 6.46 -1.73 -5.35
N ALA A 161 5.53 -2.64 -5.18
CA ALA A 161 5.75 -3.81 -4.34
C ALA A 161 5.01 -5.03 -4.89
N SER A 162 5.55 -6.22 -4.61
CA SER A 162 4.83 -7.49 -4.83
C SER A 162 5.03 -8.44 -3.67
N VAL A 163 3.99 -9.22 -3.37
CA VAL A 163 4.01 -10.27 -2.38
C VAL A 163 3.32 -11.52 -2.90
N GLU A 164 3.94 -12.68 -2.71
CA GLU A 164 3.37 -13.97 -3.09
C GLU A 164 2.22 -14.35 -2.15
N TYR A 165 1.12 -14.87 -2.68
CA TYR A 165 0.00 -15.38 -1.87
C TYR A 165 0.42 -16.46 -0.89
N ALA A 166 1.38 -17.31 -1.29
CA ALA A 166 1.93 -18.37 -0.45
C ALA A 166 2.53 -17.85 0.87
N MET A 167 2.86 -16.56 0.94
CA MET A 167 3.38 -15.90 2.13
C MET A 167 2.28 -15.36 3.05
N MET A 168 1.03 -15.48 2.63
CA MET A 168 -0.15 -15.06 3.40
C MET A 168 -1.21 -16.19 3.44
N PRO A 169 -0.84 -17.41 3.92
CA PRO A 169 -1.68 -18.61 3.77
C PRO A 169 -2.99 -18.56 4.56
N ALA A 170 -3.16 -17.63 5.50
CA ALA A 170 -4.42 -17.45 6.21
C ALA A 170 -5.47 -16.67 5.39
N LEU A 171 -5.09 -16.08 4.27
CA LEU A 171 -5.99 -15.34 3.38
C LEU A 171 -6.41 -16.18 2.18
N ASP A 172 -7.64 -16.00 1.74
CA ASP A 172 -8.18 -16.61 0.52
C ASP A 172 -8.20 -15.56 -0.60
N PHE A 173 -7.28 -15.69 -1.54
CA PHE A 173 -7.16 -14.81 -2.71
C PHE A 173 -7.89 -15.37 -3.95
N SER A 174 -8.87 -16.26 -3.78
CA SER A 174 -9.66 -16.75 -4.90
C SER A 174 -10.52 -15.65 -5.51
N ALA A 175 -10.72 -15.71 -6.82
CA ALA A 175 -11.49 -14.70 -7.54
C ALA A 175 -12.93 -14.60 -7.01
N GLY A 176 -13.34 -13.41 -6.60
CA GLY A 176 -14.67 -13.11 -6.08
C GLY A 176 -14.79 -13.16 -4.54
N ASN A 177 -13.69 -13.33 -3.84
CA ASN A 177 -13.59 -13.20 -2.38
C ASN A 177 -12.95 -11.89 -1.99
#